data_4236b24c5e93f7524223646ba893a015
#
_entry.id   4236b24c5e93f7524223646ba893a015
#
_cell.length_a   1.000
_cell.length_b   1.000
_cell.length_c   1.000
_cell.angle_alpha   90.00
_cell.angle_beta   90.00
_cell.angle_gamma   90.00
#
_symmetry.space_group_name_H-M   'P 1'
#
loop_
_entity.id
_entity.type
_entity.pdbx_description
1 polymer ?
#
loop_
_entity_poly.entity_id
_entity_poly.type
_entity_poly.pdbx_seq_one_letter_code
_entity_poly.pdbx_strand_id
1 'polypeptide(L)'
;MAVQLLENWLLKEQEKIQTKYRHLNHISVVEPNILFIGDSIVEYYPLQELFGTSKTIVNRGIRGYQTGLLLENLDAHLYGGAVDKIFLLIGTNDIGKDVPVNEALNNLEAIIQSVARDYPLTEIKLLSILPVNEGEEYQQAVYIRSNEKIQNWNQAYQELASAYMQVEFVPVFDCLTDQAGQLKKEYTTDGLHLSIAGYQALSKSLKDYLYPQLFTPNLKTIQNPCLSLDPG
;
A
#
# COMPACT_ATOMS: atom_id res chain seq x y z
N MET A 1 -5.35 9.35 -31.96
CA MET A 1 -5.21 7.95 -32.45
C MET A 1 -4.23 7.14 -31.58
N ALA A 2 -2.97 7.53 -31.40
CA ALA A 2 -2.00 6.77 -30.56
C ALA A 2 -2.42 6.67 -29.09
N VAL A 3 -2.86 7.76 -28.47
CA VAL A 3 -3.36 7.80 -27.07
C VAL A 3 -4.55 6.85 -26.89
N GLN A 4 -5.51 6.89 -27.81
CA GLN A 4 -6.69 6.01 -27.75
C GLN A 4 -6.34 4.52 -27.91
N LEU A 5 -5.30 4.19 -28.69
CA LEU A 5 -4.81 2.82 -28.83
C LEU A 5 -4.15 2.34 -27.53
N LEU A 6 -3.39 3.22 -26.88
CA LEU A 6 -2.74 2.92 -25.60
C LEU A 6 -3.76 2.74 -24.47
N GLU A 7 -4.75 3.60 -24.39
CA GLU A 7 -5.86 3.48 -23.42
C GLU A 7 -6.64 2.19 -23.64
N ASN A 8 -7.01 1.87 -24.87
CA ASN A 8 -7.70 0.62 -25.19
C ASN A 8 -6.85 -0.63 -24.88
N TRP A 9 -5.54 -0.55 -25.08
CA TRP A 9 -4.63 -1.63 -24.69
C TRP A 9 -4.59 -1.80 -23.17
N LEU A 10 -4.46 -0.71 -22.42
CA LEU A 10 -4.43 -0.73 -20.97
C LEU A 10 -5.71 -1.34 -20.38
N LEU A 11 -6.88 -0.93 -20.86
CA LEU A 11 -8.18 -1.48 -20.45
C LEU A 11 -8.25 -3.00 -20.66
N LYS A 12 -7.82 -3.47 -21.85
CA LYS A 12 -7.77 -4.91 -22.14
C LYS A 12 -6.82 -5.69 -21.22
N GLU A 13 -5.66 -5.11 -20.88
CA GLU A 13 -4.74 -5.74 -19.93
C GLU A 13 -5.32 -5.77 -18.54
N GLN A 14 -6.00 -4.72 -18.09
CA GLN A 14 -6.71 -4.67 -16.81
C GLN A 14 -7.79 -5.77 -16.74
N GLU A 15 -8.64 -5.90 -17.78
CA GLU A 15 -9.66 -6.95 -17.85
C GLU A 15 -9.07 -8.36 -17.78
N LYS A 16 -7.93 -8.61 -18.45
CA LYS A 16 -7.23 -9.89 -18.37
C LYS A 16 -6.73 -10.19 -16.96
N ILE A 17 -6.14 -9.19 -16.29
CA ILE A 17 -5.63 -9.36 -14.93
C ILE A 17 -6.78 -9.58 -13.95
N GLN A 18 -7.86 -8.80 -14.05
CA GLN A 18 -9.09 -8.99 -13.26
C GLN A 18 -9.64 -10.41 -13.41
N THR A 19 -9.82 -10.86 -14.66
CA THR A 19 -10.33 -12.21 -14.95
C THR A 19 -9.41 -13.29 -14.37
N LYS A 20 -8.10 -13.12 -14.53
CA LYS A 20 -7.10 -14.00 -13.91
C LYS A 20 -7.23 -14.03 -12.39
N TYR A 21 -7.36 -12.88 -11.74
CA TYR A 21 -7.46 -12.81 -10.27
C TYR A 21 -8.77 -13.43 -9.77
N ARG A 22 -9.92 -13.14 -10.40
CA ARG A 22 -11.20 -13.79 -10.07
C ARG A 22 -11.09 -15.33 -10.18
N HIS A 23 -10.48 -15.81 -11.27
CA HIS A 23 -10.27 -17.24 -11.44
C HIS A 23 -9.35 -17.82 -10.35
N LEU A 24 -8.21 -17.18 -10.07
CA LEU A 24 -7.30 -17.60 -9.01
C LEU A 24 -7.96 -17.57 -7.63
N ASN A 25 -8.76 -16.55 -7.33
CA ASN A 25 -9.50 -16.45 -6.06
C ASN A 25 -10.46 -17.62 -5.87
N HIS A 26 -11.05 -18.12 -6.96
CA HIS A 26 -12.00 -19.24 -6.92
C HIS A 26 -11.33 -20.61 -6.76
N ILE A 27 -10.14 -20.81 -7.37
CA ILE A 27 -9.46 -22.12 -7.37
C ILE A 27 -8.29 -22.22 -6.37
N SER A 28 -7.92 -21.11 -5.73
CA SER A 28 -6.77 -21.08 -4.83
C SER A 28 -7.00 -21.97 -3.62
N VAL A 29 -6.03 -22.83 -3.34
CA VAL A 29 -5.93 -23.59 -2.09
C VAL A 29 -5.11 -22.86 -1.03
N VAL A 30 -4.62 -21.67 -1.38
CA VAL A 30 -3.79 -20.83 -0.51
C VAL A 30 -4.65 -19.76 0.14
N GLU A 31 -4.75 -19.80 1.46
CA GLU A 31 -5.40 -18.75 2.24
C GLU A 31 -4.41 -17.63 2.52
N PRO A 32 -4.70 -16.38 2.11
CA PRO A 32 -3.81 -15.26 2.37
C PRO A 32 -3.89 -14.82 3.83
N ASN A 33 -2.73 -14.64 4.47
CA ASN A 33 -2.66 -13.88 5.71
C ASN A 33 -2.71 -12.38 5.42
N ILE A 34 -2.05 -11.97 4.34
CA ILE A 34 -1.87 -10.56 3.97
C ILE A 34 -2.17 -10.38 2.48
N LEU A 35 -3.02 -9.41 2.17
CA LEU A 35 -3.25 -8.96 0.80
C LEU A 35 -2.61 -7.59 0.57
N PHE A 36 -1.91 -7.45 -0.54
CA PHE A 36 -1.50 -6.15 -1.10
C PHE A 36 -2.41 -5.85 -2.28
N ILE A 37 -3.17 -4.76 -2.19
CA ILE A 37 -4.11 -4.32 -3.23
C ILE A 37 -3.79 -2.89 -3.65
N GLY A 38 -3.97 -2.58 -4.93
CA GLY A 38 -3.68 -1.26 -5.46
C GLY A 38 -3.40 -1.25 -6.96
N ASP A 39 -2.55 -0.32 -7.37
CA ASP A 39 -2.22 -0.06 -8.77
C ASP A 39 -0.93 -0.76 -9.26
N SER A 40 -0.23 -0.15 -10.25
CA SER A 40 1.02 -0.70 -10.81
C SER A 40 2.15 -0.80 -9.78
N ILE A 41 2.18 0.09 -8.80
CA ILE A 41 3.22 0.07 -7.76
C ILE A 41 3.08 -1.20 -6.93
N VAL A 42 1.84 -1.61 -6.63
CA VAL A 42 1.58 -2.89 -5.97
C VAL A 42 1.80 -4.06 -6.93
N GLU A 43 1.32 -3.98 -8.17
CA GLU A 43 1.47 -5.06 -9.15
C GLU A 43 2.93 -5.48 -9.34
N TYR A 44 3.85 -4.51 -9.39
CA TYR A 44 5.28 -4.74 -9.63
C TYR A 44 6.08 -5.04 -8.35
N TYR A 45 5.43 -5.03 -7.18
CA TYR A 45 6.11 -5.23 -5.91
C TYR A 45 6.58 -6.69 -5.76
N PRO A 46 7.88 -6.97 -5.64
CA PRO A 46 8.42 -8.31 -5.45
C PRO A 46 8.29 -8.72 -3.97
N LEU A 47 7.04 -8.91 -3.52
CA LEU A 47 6.69 -9.08 -2.11
C LEU A 47 7.38 -10.26 -1.45
N GLN A 48 7.45 -11.41 -2.13
CA GLN A 48 7.99 -12.64 -1.54
C GLN A 48 9.50 -12.57 -1.40
N GLU A 49 10.19 -11.94 -2.35
CA GLU A 49 11.64 -11.75 -2.32
C GLU A 49 12.05 -10.78 -1.18
N LEU A 50 11.21 -9.81 -0.86
CA LEU A 50 11.53 -8.78 0.13
C LEU A 50 11.00 -9.06 1.54
N PHE A 51 9.91 -9.81 1.67
CA PHE A 51 9.30 -10.15 2.96
C PHE A 51 9.45 -11.63 3.35
N GLY A 52 9.88 -12.50 2.41
CA GLY A 52 9.98 -13.93 2.64
C GLY A 52 8.63 -14.64 2.66
N THR A 53 8.60 -15.85 3.17
CA THR A 53 7.46 -16.78 3.08
C THR A 53 6.89 -17.20 4.44
N SER A 54 7.27 -16.53 5.53
CA SER A 54 6.76 -16.82 6.88
C SER A 54 5.27 -16.51 7.07
N LYS A 55 4.74 -15.60 6.25
CA LYS A 55 3.32 -15.31 6.08
C LYS A 55 2.94 -15.50 4.63
N THR A 56 1.72 -15.92 4.37
CA THR A 56 1.19 -15.97 3.01
C THR A 56 0.79 -14.58 2.56
N ILE A 57 1.67 -13.93 1.81
CA ILE A 57 1.45 -12.61 1.25
C ILE A 57 1.04 -12.76 -0.21
N VAL A 58 -0.08 -12.17 -0.59
CA VAL A 58 -0.60 -12.24 -1.95
C VAL A 58 -0.71 -10.86 -2.55
N ASN A 59 -0.20 -10.71 -3.78
CA ASN A 59 -0.28 -9.50 -4.57
C ASN A 59 -1.55 -9.53 -5.45
N ARG A 60 -2.35 -8.47 -5.34
CA ARG A 60 -3.54 -8.21 -6.16
C ARG A 60 -3.54 -6.78 -6.71
N GLY A 61 -2.37 -6.23 -7.01
CA GLY A 61 -2.24 -4.96 -7.73
C GLY A 61 -2.61 -5.08 -9.20
N ILE A 62 -3.18 -4.02 -9.77
CA ILE A 62 -3.49 -3.92 -11.22
C ILE A 62 -3.06 -2.56 -11.73
N ARG A 63 -2.17 -2.55 -12.71
CA ARG A 63 -1.62 -1.33 -13.33
C ARG A 63 -2.69 -0.38 -13.82
N GLY A 64 -2.45 0.92 -13.62
CA GLY A 64 -3.33 1.98 -14.10
C GLY A 64 -4.64 2.13 -13.31
N TYR A 65 -4.83 1.35 -12.22
CA TYR A 65 -6.03 1.43 -11.40
C TYR A 65 -6.12 2.77 -10.69
N GLN A 66 -7.34 3.28 -10.66
CA GLN A 66 -7.83 4.40 -9.87
C GLN A 66 -8.73 3.86 -8.76
N THR A 67 -9.04 4.69 -7.79
CA THR A 67 -9.93 4.33 -6.68
C THR A 67 -11.30 3.81 -7.15
N GLY A 68 -11.89 4.43 -8.19
CA GLY A 68 -13.15 3.99 -8.79
C GLY A 68 -13.08 2.59 -9.39
N LEU A 69 -12.04 2.30 -10.20
CA LEU A 69 -11.84 0.98 -10.80
C LEU A 69 -11.58 -0.10 -9.73
N LEU A 70 -10.87 0.24 -8.66
CA LEU A 70 -10.65 -0.68 -7.55
C LEU A 70 -11.96 -1.00 -6.83
N LEU A 71 -12.80 0.01 -6.56
CA LEU A 71 -14.11 -0.15 -5.93
C LEU A 71 -15.04 -1.05 -6.78
N GLU A 72 -15.12 -0.79 -8.09
CA GLU A 72 -15.96 -1.55 -9.02
C GLU A 72 -15.56 -3.01 -9.15
N ASN A 73 -14.29 -3.36 -8.85
CA ASN A 73 -13.71 -4.69 -9.08
C ASN A 73 -13.12 -5.30 -7.81
N LEU A 74 -13.63 -4.94 -6.62
CA LEU A 74 -13.11 -5.44 -5.34
C LEU A 74 -13.06 -6.97 -5.25
N ASP A 75 -14.00 -7.67 -5.88
CA ASP A 75 -14.06 -9.13 -5.97
C ASP A 75 -12.85 -9.77 -6.65
N ALA A 76 -12.16 -9.03 -7.51
CA ALA A 76 -10.90 -9.48 -8.10
C ALA A 76 -9.71 -9.37 -7.12
N HIS A 77 -9.78 -8.45 -6.17
CA HIS A 77 -8.69 -8.14 -5.25
C HIS A 77 -8.82 -8.84 -3.90
N LEU A 78 -10.04 -9.11 -3.46
CA LEU A 78 -10.34 -9.68 -2.14
C LEU A 78 -10.73 -11.16 -2.28
N TYR A 79 -10.10 -12.01 -1.46
CA TYR A 79 -10.48 -13.41 -1.34
C TYR A 79 -9.90 -14.01 -0.05
N GLY A 80 -10.32 -15.24 0.29
CA GLY A 80 -9.93 -15.92 1.50
C GLY A 80 -10.90 -15.65 2.65
N GLY A 81 -10.94 -16.57 3.62
CA GLY A 81 -11.87 -16.52 4.74
C GLY A 81 -11.34 -15.79 5.98
N ALA A 82 -10.01 -15.64 6.10
CA ALA A 82 -9.35 -15.13 7.30
C ALA A 82 -8.10 -14.33 6.95
N VAL A 83 -8.30 -13.16 6.33
CA VAL A 83 -7.23 -12.22 6.02
C VAL A 83 -6.90 -11.41 7.26
N ASP A 84 -5.64 -11.47 7.74
CA ASP A 84 -5.19 -10.69 8.89
C ASP A 84 -5.10 -9.20 8.54
N LYS A 85 -4.48 -8.89 7.38
CA LYS A 85 -4.19 -7.50 6.97
C LYS A 85 -4.37 -7.28 5.48
N ILE A 86 -4.85 -6.11 5.13
CA ILE A 86 -4.86 -5.58 3.77
C ILE A 86 -3.97 -4.34 3.72
N PHE A 87 -2.94 -4.37 2.89
CA PHE A 87 -2.14 -3.20 2.54
C PHE A 87 -2.73 -2.57 1.28
N LEU A 88 -3.27 -1.37 1.41
CA LEU A 88 -3.94 -0.63 0.35
C LEU A 88 -3.07 0.55 -0.09
N LEU A 89 -2.61 0.53 -1.35
CA LEU A 89 -1.85 1.62 -1.97
C LEU A 89 -2.49 1.98 -3.31
N ILE A 90 -3.18 3.11 -3.34
CA ILE A 90 -3.97 3.58 -4.48
C ILE A 90 -4.05 5.12 -4.48
N GLY A 91 -4.31 5.75 -5.61
CA GLY A 91 -4.57 7.19 -5.72
C GLY A 91 -3.61 7.95 -6.63
N THR A 92 -2.41 7.43 -6.91
CA THR A 92 -1.48 8.11 -7.82
C THR A 92 -2.05 8.26 -9.23
N ASN A 93 -2.86 7.30 -9.70
CA ASN A 93 -3.51 7.39 -11.01
C ASN A 93 -4.74 8.30 -11.01
N ASP A 94 -5.41 8.43 -9.87
CA ASP A 94 -6.48 9.42 -9.69
C ASP A 94 -5.91 10.83 -9.86
N ILE A 95 -4.78 11.14 -9.19
CA ILE A 95 -4.06 12.40 -9.36
C ILE A 95 -3.63 12.60 -10.83
N GLY A 96 -3.08 11.57 -11.46
CA GLY A 96 -2.61 11.62 -12.85
C GLY A 96 -3.72 11.76 -13.90
N LYS A 97 -4.96 11.45 -13.54
CA LYS A 97 -6.16 11.61 -14.36
C LYS A 97 -7.00 12.84 -13.96
N ASP A 98 -6.48 13.66 -13.04
CA ASP A 98 -7.14 14.84 -12.48
C ASP A 98 -8.53 14.55 -11.87
N VAL A 99 -8.69 13.37 -11.26
CA VAL A 99 -9.89 13.01 -10.50
C VAL A 99 -10.00 13.97 -9.30
N PRO A 100 -11.19 14.50 -8.99
CA PRO A 100 -11.38 15.31 -7.81
C PRO A 100 -11.06 14.53 -6.53
N VAL A 101 -10.34 15.14 -5.58
CA VAL A 101 -9.97 14.46 -4.32
C VAL A 101 -11.17 13.90 -3.57
N ASN A 102 -12.28 14.63 -3.54
CA ASN A 102 -13.50 14.18 -2.85
C ASN A 102 -14.10 12.93 -3.50
N GLU A 103 -13.99 12.78 -4.83
CA GLU A 103 -14.44 11.57 -5.53
C GLU A 103 -13.57 10.37 -5.13
N ALA A 104 -12.25 10.55 -5.14
CA ALA A 104 -11.31 9.50 -4.71
C ALA A 104 -11.50 9.13 -3.23
N LEU A 105 -11.77 10.10 -2.34
CA LEU A 105 -12.08 9.85 -0.93
C LEU A 105 -13.38 9.07 -0.76
N ASN A 106 -14.45 9.41 -1.49
CA ASN A 106 -15.70 8.68 -1.45
C ASN A 106 -15.53 7.22 -1.91
N ASN A 107 -14.75 7.01 -2.97
CA ASN A 107 -14.43 5.65 -3.45
C ASN A 107 -13.62 4.88 -2.40
N LEU A 108 -12.62 5.51 -1.79
CA LEU A 108 -11.78 4.90 -0.77
C LEU A 108 -12.60 4.55 0.48
N GLU A 109 -13.48 5.43 0.91
CA GLU A 109 -14.41 5.18 2.01
C GLU A 109 -15.32 3.98 1.72
N ALA A 110 -15.90 3.90 0.53
CA ALA A 110 -16.71 2.77 0.11
C ALA A 110 -15.93 1.45 0.06
N ILE A 111 -14.65 1.49 -0.33
CA ILE A 111 -13.73 0.34 -0.26
C ILE A 111 -13.55 -0.10 1.19
N ILE A 112 -13.23 0.83 2.10
CA ILE A 112 -13.06 0.57 3.54
C ILE A 112 -14.33 -0.05 4.13
N GLN A 113 -15.48 0.52 3.84
CA GLN A 113 -16.77 0.01 4.34
C GLN A 113 -17.10 -1.38 3.80
N SER A 114 -16.76 -1.66 2.54
CA SER A 114 -16.94 -2.99 1.95
C SER A 114 -16.04 -4.03 2.61
N VAL A 115 -14.77 -3.68 2.86
CA VAL A 115 -13.85 -4.55 3.61
C VAL A 115 -14.35 -4.75 5.04
N ALA A 116 -14.78 -3.69 5.72
CA ALA A 116 -15.31 -3.79 7.09
C ALA A 116 -16.53 -4.71 7.21
N ARG A 117 -17.39 -4.72 6.21
CA ARG A 117 -18.57 -5.59 6.16
C ARG A 117 -18.21 -7.04 5.92
N ASP A 118 -17.33 -7.31 4.94
CA ASP A 118 -17.06 -8.66 4.45
C ASP A 118 -15.88 -9.32 5.21
N TYR A 119 -15.00 -8.51 5.81
CA TYR A 119 -13.81 -8.91 6.57
C TYR A 119 -13.72 -8.12 7.89
N PRO A 120 -14.63 -8.32 8.85
CA PRO A 120 -14.76 -7.46 10.04
C PRO A 120 -13.59 -7.52 11.01
N LEU A 121 -12.72 -8.53 10.92
CA LEU A 121 -11.53 -8.70 11.75
C LEU A 121 -10.23 -8.30 11.05
N THR A 122 -10.29 -7.90 9.79
CA THR A 122 -9.13 -7.55 8.99
C THR A 122 -8.68 -6.12 9.28
N GLU A 123 -7.40 -5.95 9.57
CA GLU A 123 -6.78 -4.62 9.66
C GLU A 123 -6.49 -4.08 8.25
N ILE A 124 -6.83 -2.82 8.01
CA ILE A 124 -6.48 -2.10 6.77
C ILE A 124 -5.30 -1.19 7.05
N LYS A 125 -4.18 -1.43 6.39
CA LYS A 125 -3.01 -0.56 6.36
C LYS A 125 -3.10 0.31 5.11
N LEU A 126 -3.65 1.52 5.26
CA LEU A 126 -3.76 2.49 4.18
C LEU A 126 -2.43 3.23 4.03
N LEU A 127 -1.68 2.91 2.98
CA LEU A 127 -0.40 3.54 2.71
C LEU A 127 -0.61 4.95 2.15
N SER A 128 0.24 5.88 2.56
CA SER A 128 0.31 7.17 1.87
C SER A 128 0.64 6.95 0.39
N ILE A 129 0.07 7.77 -0.50
CA ILE A 129 0.48 7.84 -1.91
C ILE A 129 1.97 8.20 -1.92
N LEU A 130 2.74 7.50 -2.75
CA LEU A 130 4.19 7.64 -2.81
C LEU A 130 4.59 8.95 -3.48
N PRO A 131 5.80 9.48 -3.17
CA PRO A 131 6.34 10.64 -3.85
C PRO A 131 6.63 10.36 -5.32
N VAL A 132 6.76 11.43 -6.09
CA VAL A 132 7.26 11.40 -7.48
C VAL A 132 8.56 12.21 -7.57
N ASN A 133 9.35 11.99 -8.63
CA ASN A 133 10.45 12.87 -8.97
C ASN A 133 10.03 13.83 -10.08
N GLU A 134 9.91 15.11 -9.76
CA GLU A 134 9.42 16.16 -10.65
C GLU A 134 10.49 16.69 -11.62
N GLY A 135 11.64 16.01 -11.72
CA GLY A 135 12.71 16.36 -12.65
C GLY A 135 12.24 16.35 -14.12
N GLU A 136 12.83 17.23 -14.94
CA GLU A 136 12.44 17.39 -16.35
C GLU A 136 12.50 16.09 -17.13
N GLU A 137 13.45 15.22 -16.81
CA GLU A 137 13.63 13.90 -17.43
C GLU A 137 12.47 12.94 -17.20
N TYR A 138 11.64 13.20 -16.17
CA TYR A 138 10.54 12.32 -15.73
C TYR A 138 9.14 12.86 -16.06
N GLN A 139 9.05 14.05 -16.67
CA GLN A 139 7.76 14.73 -16.93
C GLN A 139 6.75 13.88 -17.68
N GLN A 140 7.20 12.98 -18.55
CA GLN A 140 6.29 12.12 -19.32
C GLN A 140 5.50 11.15 -18.43
N ALA A 141 6.14 10.54 -17.43
CA ALA A 141 5.48 9.58 -16.54
C ALA A 141 4.82 10.28 -15.35
N VAL A 142 5.48 11.29 -14.77
CA VAL A 142 4.97 12.06 -13.64
C VAL A 142 3.78 12.92 -14.05
N TYR A 143 3.83 13.52 -15.24
CA TYR A 143 2.75 14.30 -15.88
C TYR A 143 2.27 15.46 -14.99
N ILE A 144 1.01 15.44 -14.52
CA ILE A 144 0.40 16.49 -13.66
C ILE A 144 0.53 16.21 -12.15
N ARG A 145 1.24 15.16 -11.77
CA ARG A 145 1.49 14.83 -10.36
C ARG A 145 2.53 15.79 -9.80
N SER A 146 2.31 16.25 -8.58
CA SER A 146 3.32 16.97 -7.80
C SER A 146 3.33 16.48 -6.37
N ASN A 147 4.48 16.56 -5.71
CA ASN A 147 4.61 16.14 -4.32
C ASN A 147 3.75 17.01 -3.39
N GLU A 148 3.54 18.28 -3.72
CA GLU A 148 2.60 19.14 -2.99
C GLU A 148 1.16 18.59 -3.07
N LYS A 149 0.67 18.27 -4.28
CA LYS A 149 -0.67 17.68 -4.48
C LYS A 149 -0.79 16.32 -3.76
N ILE A 150 0.25 15.48 -3.86
CA ILE A 150 0.31 14.19 -3.18
C ILE A 150 0.23 14.33 -1.66
N GLN A 151 0.97 15.26 -1.05
CA GLN A 151 0.93 15.49 0.39
C GLN A 151 -0.43 15.98 0.86
N ASN A 152 -1.09 16.86 0.11
CA ASN A 152 -2.45 17.31 0.40
C ASN A 152 -3.44 16.13 0.37
N TRP A 153 -3.30 15.21 -0.59
CA TRP A 153 -4.10 13.99 -0.65
C TRP A 153 -3.79 13.03 0.51
N ASN A 154 -2.52 12.88 0.88
CA ASN A 154 -2.11 12.06 2.00
C ASN A 154 -2.66 12.55 3.33
N GLN A 155 -2.76 13.88 3.52
CA GLN A 155 -3.42 14.45 4.69
C GLN A 155 -4.91 14.06 4.71
N ALA A 156 -5.62 14.18 3.58
CA ALA A 156 -7.03 13.79 3.49
C ALA A 156 -7.23 12.28 3.71
N TYR A 157 -6.31 11.43 3.23
CA TYR A 157 -6.30 9.98 3.50
C TYR A 157 -6.11 9.67 4.98
N GLN A 158 -5.22 10.40 5.65
CA GLN A 158 -5.00 10.25 7.09
C GLN A 158 -6.23 10.66 7.89
N GLU A 159 -6.88 11.76 7.51
CA GLU A 159 -8.13 12.20 8.14
C GLU A 159 -9.24 11.15 7.96
N LEU A 160 -9.43 10.63 6.74
CA LEU A 160 -10.38 9.54 6.48
C LEU A 160 -10.06 8.30 7.32
N ALA A 161 -8.81 7.85 7.35
CA ALA A 161 -8.38 6.67 8.10
C ALA A 161 -8.72 6.80 9.60
N SER A 162 -8.57 8.00 10.17
CA SER A 162 -8.84 8.26 11.60
C SER A 162 -10.30 8.04 12.01
N ALA A 163 -11.23 8.02 11.06
CA ALA A 163 -12.65 7.76 11.31
C ALA A 163 -12.98 6.27 11.51
N TYR A 164 -12.04 5.36 11.21
CA TYR A 164 -12.27 3.91 11.20
C TYR A 164 -11.27 3.17 12.09
N MET A 165 -11.73 2.48 13.13
CA MET A 165 -10.88 1.78 14.10
C MET A 165 -10.00 0.67 13.48
N GLN A 166 -10.45 0.06 12.38
CA GLN A 166 -9.72 -1.00 11.70
C GLN A 166 -8.75 -0.50 10.62
N VAL A 167 -8.66 0.83 10.41
CA VAL A 167 -7.80 1.46 9.42
C VAL A 167 -6.66 2.17 10.12
N GLU A 168 -5.44 1.83 9.74
CA GLU A 168 -4.23 2.54 10.15
C GLU A 168 -3.61 3.20 8.92
N PHE A 169 -3.44 4.54 8.97
CA PHE A 169 -2.68 5.26 7.95
C PHE A 169 -1.20 5.01 8.15
N VAL A 170 -0.51 4.54 7.11
CA VAL A 170 0.91 4.22 7.14
C VAL A 170 1.70 5.24 6.32
N PRO A 171 2.41 6.17 6.97
CA PRO A 171 3.15 7.25 6.30
C PRO A 171 4.45 6.71 5.70
N VAL A 172 4.44 6.35 4.43
CA VAL A 172 5.62 5.83 3.69
C VAL A 172 6.23 6.84 2.72
N PHE A 173 5.67 8.05 2.62
CA PHE A 173 6.15 9.08 1.69
C PHE A 173 7.62 9.44 1.94
N ASP A 174 7.96 9.80 3.19
CA ASP A 174 9.28 10.34 3.54
C ASP A 174 10.42 9.31 3.43
N CYS A 175 10.12 8.02 3.56
CA CYS A 175 11.17 6.99 3.47
C CYS A 175 11.79 6.88 2.06
N LEU A 176 11.11 7.44 1.05
CA LEU A 176 11.51 7.40 -0.35
C LEU A 176 12.06 8.73 -0.87
N THR A 177 11.97 9.81 -0.09
CA THR A 177 12.34 11.15 -0.53
C THR A 177 13.78 11.52 -0.20
N ASP A 178 14.33 12.42 -1.00
CA ASP A 178 15.57 13.14 -0.72
C ASP A 178 15.31 14.40 0.16
N GLN A 179 16.35 15.20 0.38
CA GLN A 179 16.26 16.43 1.18
C GLN A 179 15.37 17.51 0.53
N ALA A 180 15.15 17.43 -0.78
CA ALA A 180 14.27 18.34 -1.52
C ALA A 180 12.82 17.85 -1.57
N GLY A 181 12.50 16.71 -0.90
CA GLY A 181 11.16 16.12 -0.90
C GLY A 181 10.80 15.39 -2.21
N GLN A 182 11.79 15.13 -3.07
CA GLN A 182 11.60 14.42 -4.34
C GLN A 182 11.85 12.92 -4.17
N LEU A 183 11.12 12.07 -4.89
CA LEU A 183 11.46 10.65 -4.97
C LEU A 183 12.91 10.51 -5.43
N LYS A 184 13.74 9.83 -4.62
CA LYS A 184 15.16 9.65 -4.94
C LYS A 184 15.36 9.01 -6.30
N LYS A 185 16.32 9.51 -7.08
CA LYS A 185 16.63 9.00 -8.43
C LYS A 185 16.99 7.52 -8.44
N GLU A 186 17.71 7.05 -7.43
CA GLU A 186 18.05 5.63 -7.28
C GLU A 186 16.84 4.74 -6.91
N TYR A 187 15.74 5.33 -6.44
CA TYR A 187 14.53 4.61 -6.04
C TYR A 187 13.46 4.57 -7.14
N THR A 188 13.71 5.19 -8.28
CA THR A 188 12.74 5.21 -9.37
C THR A 188 13.35 4.81 -10.71
N THR A 189 12.50 4.36 -11.62
CA THR A 189 12.86 4.03 -13.02
C THR A 189 12.45 5.13 -13.98
N ASP A 190 11.38 5.87 -13.67
CA ASP A 190 10.73 6.84 -14.55
C ASP A 190 10.16 8.06 -13.80
N GLY A 191 10.55 8.25 -12.54
CA GLY A 191 10.06 9.31 -11.65
C GLY A 191 8.77 8.99 -10.93
N LEU A 192 8.09 7.88 -11.26
CA LEU A 192 6.82 7.42 -10.69
C LEU A 192 6.92 6.00 -10.13
N HIS A 193 7.36 5.04 -10.93
CA HIS A 193 7.48 3.64 -10.52
C HIS A 193 8.79 3.39 -9.78
N LEU A 194 8.73 2.48 -8.80
CA LEU A 194 9.89 2.17 -7.98
C LEU A 194 10.87 1.24 -8.70
N SER A 195 12.17 1.51 -8.50
CA SER A 195 13.24 0.55 -8.73
C SER A 195 13.26 -0.53 -7.63
N ILE A 196 14.06 -1.56 -7.81
CA ILE A 196 14.25 -2.58 -6.74
C ILE A 196 14.78 -1.93 -5.44
N ALA A 197 15.67 -0.94 -5.54
CA ALA A 197 16.16 -0.20 -4.38
C ALA A 197 15.03 0.60 -3.68
N GLY A 198 14.10 1.18 -4.46
CA GLY A 198 12.90 1.84 -3.92
C GLY A 198 11.99 0.86 -3.20
N TYR A 199 11.72 -0.31 -3.78
CA TYR A 199 10.95 -1.36 -3.10
C TYR A 199 11.64 -1.89 -1.84
N GLN A 200 12.97 -2.00 -1.81
CA GLN A 200 13.70 -2.36 -0.60
C GLN A 200 13.54 -1.31 0.51
N ALA A 201 13.62 -0.02 0.17
CA ALA A 201 13.41 1.07 1.12
C ALA A 201 11.98 1.06 1.68
N LEU A 202 10.97 0.91 0.80
CA LEU A 202 9.56 0.77 1.18
C LEU A 202 9.34 -0.45 2.08
N SER A 203 9.89 -1.61 1.70
CA SER A 203 9.75 -2.85 2.49
C SER A 203 10.32 -2.72 3.89
N LYS A 204 11.45 -2.01 4.03
CA LYS A 204 12.06 -1.76 5.34
C LYS A 204 11.13 -0.97 6.25
N SER A 205 10.44 0.04 5.71
CA SER A 205 9.46 0.84 6.46
C SER A 205 8.18 0.07 6.79
N LEU A 206 7.79 -0.91 5.96
CA LEU A 206 6.58 -1.71 6.17
C LEU A 206 6.79 -2.91 7.09
N LYS A 207 8.03 -3.28 7.40
CA LYS A 207 8.34 -4.54 8.12
C LYS A 207 7.64 -4.66 9.46
N ASP A 208 7.57 -3.59 10.24
CA ASP A 208 6.94 -3.60 11.57
C ASP A 208 5.41 -3.66 11.49
N TYR A 209 4.82 -3.22 10.39
CA TYR A 209 3.38 -3.34 10.14
C TYR A 209 2.97 -4.75 9.68
N LEU A 210 3.86 -5.46 8.98
CA LEU A 210 3.64 -6.86 8.61
C LEU A 210 3.84 -7.80 9.80
N TYR A 211 4.91 -7.57 10.57
CA TYR A 211 5.36 -8.41 11.66
C TYR A 211 5.46 -7.57 12.94
N PRO A 212 4.33 -7.22 13.60
CA PRO A 212 4.40 -6.45 14.83
C PRO A 212 5.35 -7.17 15.80
N GLN A 213 6.35 -6.46 16.28
CA GLN A 213 7.26 -6.96 17.31
C GLN A 213 6.39 -7.34 18.51
N LEU A 214 6.37 -8.61 18.86
CA LEU A 214 5.85 -9.00 20.17
C LEU A 214 6.61 -8.15 21.20
N PHE A 215 5.91 -7.30 21.93
CA PHE A 215 6.48 -6.56 23.04
C PHE A 215 7.17 -7.59 23.94
N THR A 216 8.48 -7.74 23.84
CA THR A 216 9.28 -8.30 24.91
C THR A 216 9.24 -7.24 26.01
N PRO A 217 8.52 -7.46 27.12
CA PRO A 217 8.61 -6.55 28.27
C PRO A 217 10.09 -6.54 28.63
N ASN A 218 10.69 -5.34 28.61
CA ASN A 218 12.02 -5.13 29.14
C ASN A 218 11.99 -5.62 30.57
N LEU A 219 12.46 -6.83 30.81
CA LEU A 219 12.83 -7.32 32.14
C LEU A 219 14.04 -6.49 32.56
N LYS A 220 13.79 -5.22 32.92
CA LYS A 220 14.70 -4.48 33.75
C LYS A 220 14.77 -5.28 35.05
N THR A 221 15.91 -5.92 35.22
CA THR A 221 16.44 -6.51 36.45
C THR A 221 15.81 -5.88 37.67
N ILE A 222 14.91 -6.61 38.32
CA ILE A 222 14.55 -6.32 39.69
C ILE A 222 15.83 -6.69 40.47
N GLN A 223 16.67 -5.71 40.72
CA GLN A 223 17.72 -5.83 41.74
C GLN A 223 16.99 -5.91 43.08
N ASN A 224 16.91 -7.11 43.62
CA ASN A 224 16.54 -7.31 45.01
C ASN A 224 17.56 -6.57 45.86
N PRO A 225 17.14 -5.63 46.76
CA PRO A 225 18.04 -5.12 47.75
C PRO A 225 18.35 -6.26 48.72
N CYS A 226 19.62 -6.61 48.83
CA CYS A 226 20.17 -7.52 49.81
C CYS A 226 19.66 -7.17 51.19
N LEU A 227 18.98 -8.12 51.83
CA LEU A 227 18.84 -8.20 53.27
C LEU A 227 20.23 -8.48 53.85
N SER A 228 20.85 -7.47 54.43
CA SER A 228 21.98 -7.64 55.36
C SER A 228 21.44 -8.24 56.64
N LEU A 229 21.72 -9.53 56.86
CA LEU A 229 21.64 -10.12 58.20
C LEU A 229 23.01 -9.89 58.85
N ASP A 230 23.05 -8.98 59.84
CA ASP A 230 24.13 -8.90 60.79
C ASP A 230 24.08 -10.10 61.70
N PRO A 231 25.20 -10.79 62.00
CA PRO A 231 25.29 -11.77 63.10
C PRO A 231 25.73 -11.03 64.32
N GLY A 232 24.84 -10.98 65.36
CA GLY A 232 25.17 -10.73 66.76
C GLY A 232 25.54 -12.01 67.44
#